data_f44e04a010a31ba0e57530ecae6d8dbe
#
_entry.id   f44e04a010a31ba0e57530ecae6d8dbe
#
_cell.length_a   1.000
_cell.length_b   1.000
_cell.length_c   1.000
_cell.angle_alpha   90.00
_cell.angle_beta   90.00
_cell.angle_gamma   90.00
#
_symmetry.space_group_name_H-M   'P 1'
#
loop_
_entity.id
_entity.type
_entity.pdbx_description
1 polymer ?
#
loop_
_entity_poly.entity_id
_entity_poly.type
_entity_poly.pdbx_seq_one_letter_code
_entity_poly.pdbx_strand_id
1 'polypeptide(L)'
;MSPELETYRGVVYRWEVDHNDHFTVAFYFAHLGDATQALLDALGLPPERDGRAWITADCYVRYMQELRVGDIMHITSAPIAVVPDGFVAGHRLVNTGTGAVVSTFEQRLRLVGADGAPVLLSAAERERIDARRLPWDGPPREHRARPKSLDGLRDSARDTIKPSEAGGSTPAALAAYIHRFSASNSHVIAAFGMTPSYMREQRRGFSTFEFQFGATRALRPDTHIVVRSGLLNVGTSSLRLFHVMSDARTGAELATLLQAGVHLDMDARRPTPLPPDLLDRARTLLVPLED
;
A
#
# COMPACT_ATOMS: atom_id res chain seq x y z
N MET A 1 17.25 -20.35 15.47
CA MET A 1 16.71 -19.56 14.33
C MET A 1 17.27 -18.16 14.44
N SER A 2 17.77 -17.58 13.35
CA SER A 2 18.17 -16.16 13.36
C SER A 2 16.93 -15.30 13.64
N PRO A 3 17.00 -14.28 14.50
CA PRO A 3 15.87 -13.37 14.72
C PRO A 3 15.57 -12.59 13.45
N GLU A 4 14.35 -12.02 13.35
CA GLU A 4 14.04 -11.02 12.34
C GLU A 4 15.06 -9.90 12.37
N LEU A 5 15.39 -9.34 11.21
CA LEU A 5 16.30 -8.20 11.13
C LEU A 5 15.54 -6.92 11.44
N GLU A 6 16.07 -6.07 12.32
CA GLU A 6 15.60 -4.68 12.41
C GLU A 6 16.12 -3.94 11.18
N THR A 7 15.21 -3.54 10.30
CA THR A 7 15.52 -2.96 8.99
C THR A 7 15.18 -1.48 8.89
N TYR A 8 14.46 -0.94 9.88
CA TYR A 8 14.16 0.48 10.00
C TYR A 8 13.93 0.85 11.47
N ARG A 9 14.32 2.08 11.82
CA ARG A 9 14.00 2.69 13.12
C ARG A 9 13.82 4.20 12.95
N GLY A 10 12.72 4.74 13.50
CA GLY A 10 12.42 6.15 13.34
C GLY A 10 11.37 6.65 14.34
N VAL A 11 10.89 7.84 14.06
CA VAL A 11 9.83 8.53 14.79
C VAL A 11 8.83 9.11 13.81
N VAL A 12 7.57 9.20 14.17
CA VAL A 12 6.54 9.84 13.36
C VAL A 12 6.70 11.37 13.47
N TYR A 13 7.01 12.01 12.35
CA TYR A 13 7.14 13.46 12.27
C TYR A 13 5.82 14.14 11.95
N ARG A 14 5.72 15.45 12.25
CA ARG A 14 4.51 16.25 12.01
C ARG A 14 4.09 16.30 10.54
N TRP A 15 5.01 16.20 9.60
CA TRP A 15 4.73 16.20 8.15
C TRP A 15 4.32 14.85 7.60
N GLU A 16 4.34 13.80 8.42
CA GLU A 16 3.95 12.44 8.04
C GLU A 16 2.52 12.08 8.45
N VAL A 17 1.82 12.99 9.12
CA VAL A 17 0.44 12.78 9.55
C VAL A 17 -0.56 13.52 8.67
N ASP A 18 -1.76 12.96 8.59
CA ASP A 18 -2.89 13.58 7.90
C ASP A 18 -3.61 14.63 8.78
N HIS A 19 -4.71 15.16 8.26
CA HIS A 19 -5.55 16.15 8.97
C HIS A 19 -6.27 15.59 10.21
N ASN A 20 -6.22 14.29 10.44
CA ASN A 20 -6.74 13.59 11.61
C ASN A 20 -5.65 13.28 12.65
N ASP A 21 -4.43 13.79 12.45
CA ASP A 21 -3.23 13.47 13.23
C ASP A 21 -2.86 11.97 13.19
N HIS A 22 -3.27 11.25 12.12
CA HIS A 22 -2.87 9.87 11.91
C HIS A 22 -1.66 9.78 10.99
N PHE A 23 -0.73 8.90 11.31
CA PHE A 23 0.37 8.56 10.42
C PHE A 23 -0.18 8.10 9.06
N THR A 24 0.17 8.83 8.00
CA THR A 24 -0.42 8.63 6.66
C THR A 24 0.03 7.31 6.06
N VAL A 25 -0.89 6.58 5.43
CA VAL A 25 -0.60 5.29 4.76
C VAL A 25 0.54 5.36 3.74
N ALA A 26 0.78 6.51 3.12
CA ALA A 26 1.89 6.69 2.20
C ALA A 26 3.27 6.63 2.89
N PHE A 27 3.38 7.14 4.11
CA PHE A 27 4.63 7.06 4.87
C PHE A 27 4.88 5.66 5.45
N TYR A 28 3.83 4.87 5.73
CA TYR A 28 4.02 3.44 5.98
C TYR A 28 4.76 2.77 4.81
N PHE A 29 4.41 3.11 3.57
CA PHE A 29 5.06 2.57 2.38
C PHE A 29 6.44 3.18 2.11
N ALA A 30 6.67 4.45 2.47
CA ALA A 30 8.00 5.03 2.43
C ALA A 30 8.97 4.24 3.33
N HIS A 31 8.60 4.06 4.60
CA HIS A 31 9.43 3.32 5.55
C HIS A 31 9.51 1.82 5.25
N LEU A 32 8.48 1.23 4.63
CA LEU A 32 8.58 -0.11 4.03
C LEU A 32 9.67 -0.14 2.94
N GLY A 33 9.78 0.90 2.13
CA GLY A 33 10.84 1.03 1.13
C GLY A 33 12.24 1.07 1.76
N ASP A 34 12.42 1.86 2.83
CA ASP A 34 13.67 1.89 3.60
C ASP A 34 14.01 0.50 4.15
N ALA A 35 13.03 -0.15 4.79
CA ALA A 35 13.18 -1.50 5.33
C ALA A 35 13.50 -2.54 4.24
N THR A 36 12.90 -2.40 3.06
CA THR A 36 13.17 -3.26 1.90
C THR A 36 14.61 -3.11 1.42
N GLN A 37 15.11 -1.88 1.30
CA GLN A 37 16.50 -1.64 0.90
C GLN A 37 17.48 -2.26 1.90
N ALA A 38 17.26 -2.06 3.20
CA ALA A 38 18.07 -2.63 4.26
C ALA A 38 18.03 -4.18 4.27
N LEU A 39 16.87 -4.77 4.02
CA LEU A 39 16.73 -6.23 3.90
C LEU A 39 17.50 -6.77 2.69
N LEU A 40 17.38 -6.14 1.52
CA LEU A 40 18.11 -6.52 0.31
C LEU A 40 19.61 -6.45 0.52
N ASP A 41 20.10 -5.39 1.15
CA ASP A 41 21.51 -5.23 1.50
C ASP A 41 22.00 -6.34 2.43
N ALA A 42 21.27 -6.61 3.51
CA ALA A 42 21.59 -7.68 4.46
C ALA A 42 21.60 -9.09 3.83
N LEU A 43 20.86 -9.29 2.73
CA LEU A 43 20.86 -10.52 1.95
C LEU A 43 21.95 -10.54 0.86
N GLY A 44 22.71 -9.45 0.70
CA GLY A 44 23.68 -9.28 -0.40
C GLY A 44 23.02 -9.22 -1.78
N LEU A 45 21.82 -8.67 -1.85
CA LEU A 45 20.99 -8.52 -3.06
C LEU A 45 20.81 -7.02 -3.34
N PRO A 46 21.80 -6.33 -3.94
CA PRO A 46 21.72 -4.88 -4.11
C PRO A 46 20.48 -4.48 -4.91
N PRO A 47 19.87 -3.31 -4.61
CA PRO A 47 18.61 -2.84 -5.22
C PRO A 47 18.69 -2.75 -6.74
N GLU A 48 19.82 -2.33 -7.27
CA GLU A 48 20.10 -2.27 -8.70
C GLU A 48 21.49 -2.84 -8.98
N ARG A 49 21.59 -3.73 -9.93
CA ARG A 49 22.85 -4.31 -10.39
C ARG A 49 22.71 -4.86 -11.81
N ASP A 50 23.70 -4.55 -12.66
CA ASP A 50 23.81 -5.09 -14.02
C ASP A 50 22.53 -4.91 -14.85
N GLY A 51 21.85 -3.76 -14.71
CA GLY A 51 20.59 -3.46 -15.37
C GLY A 51 19.38 -4.21 -14.82
N ARG A 52 19.53 -4.88 -13.66
CA ARG A 52 18.43 -5.53 -12.93
C ARG A 52 18.00 -4.68 -11.76
N ALA A 53 16.71 -4.69 -11.44
CA ALA A 53 16.15 -3.97 -10.31
C ALA A 53 15.08 -4.81 -9.57
N TRP A 54 14.88 -4.53 -8.30
CA TRP A 54 13.79 -5.11 -7.51
C TRP A 54 12.56 -4.21 -7.58
N ILE A 55 11.40 -4.81 -7.84
CA ILE A 55 10.12 -4.12 -7.77
C ILE A 55 9.21 -4.77 -6.72
N THR A 56 8.38 -3.98 -6.08
CA THR A 56 7.27 -4.46 -5.25
C THR A 56 6.13 -4.86 -6.16
N ALA A 57 6.11 -6.13 -6.56
CA ALA A 57 5.10 -6.65 -7.49
C ALA A 57 3.74 -6.85 -6.83
N ASP A 58 3.71 -7.11 -5.52
CA ASP A 58 2.51 -7.25 -4.70
C ASP A 58 2.84 -6.90 -3.25
N CYS A 59 1.88 -6.33 -2.53
CA CYS A 59 2.01 -6.08 -1.10
C CYS A 59 0.64 -6.13 -0.42
N TYR A 60 0.49 -7.08 0.51
CA TYR A 60 -0.67 -7.17 1.39
C TYR A 60 -0.36 -6.50 2.71
N VAL A 61 -1.21 -5.57 3.12
CA VAL A 61 -1.01 -4.78 4.34
C VAL A 61 -2.22 -4.88 5.24
N ARG A 62 -1.97 -5.11 6.53
CA ARG A 62 -2.96 -4.96 7.61
C ARG A 62 -2.53 -3.85 8.54
N TYR A 63 -3.41 -2.89 8.74
CA TYR A 63 -3.27 -1.82 9.73
C TYR A 63 -4.07 -2.20 10.97
N MET A 64 -3.41 -2.33 12.11
CA MET A 64 -4.00 -2.84 13.36
C MET A 64 -4.13 -1.76 14.41
N GLN A 65 -3.21 -0.78 14.42
CA GLN A 65 -3.22 0.34 15.35
C GLN A 65 -2.79 1.63 14.63
N GLU A 66 -3.17 2.76 15.17
CA GLU A 66 -2.77 4.08 14.69
C GLU A 66 -1.44 4.49 15.33
N LEU A 67 -0.59 5.17 14.55
CA LEU A 67 0.55 5.93 15.06
C LEU A 67 0.27 7.42 14.94
N ARG A 68 0.85 8.19 15.87
CA ARG A 68 0.70 9.63 15.97
C ARG A 68 2.06 10.32 16.03
N VAL A 69 2.03 11.63 15.86
CA VAL A 69 3.25 12.47 16.00
C VAL A 69 3.95 12.17 17.32
N GLY A 70 5.26 11.91 17.22
CA GLY A 70 6.12 11.61 18.37
C GLY A 70 6.20 10.12 18.72
N ASP A 71 5.34 9.25 18.17
CA ASP A 71 5.50 7.80 18.36
C ASP A 71 6.82 7.34 17.78
N ILE A 72 7.56 6.57 18.55
CA ILE A 72 8.80 5.93 18.11
C ILE A 72 8.47 4.55 17.54
N MET A 73 9.09 4.20 16.42
CA MET A 73 8.76 2.95 15.71
C MET A 73 10.01 2.27 15.14
N HIS A 74 9.90 0.98 14.89
CA HIS A 74 10.87 0.21 14.11
C HIS A 74 10.17 -0.81 13.23
N ILE A 75 10.87 -1.28 12.19
CA ILE A 75 10.42 -2.36 11.34
C ILE A 75 11.38 -3.52 11.48
N THR A 76 10.83 -4.72 11.72
CA THR A 76 11.56 -5.97 11.59
C THR A 76 11.15 -6.69 10.32
N SER A 77 12.10 -7.36 9.67
CA SER A 77 11.90 -7.96 8.36
C SER A 77 12.60 -9.31 8.22
N ALA A 78 11.98 -10.22 7.48
CA ALA A 78 12.60 -11.48 7.07
C ALA A 78 12.02 -11.95 5.73
N PRO A 79 12.77 -12.71 4.91
CA PRO A 79 12.18 -13.52 3.86
C PRO A 79 11.25 -14.59 4.47
N ILE A 80 10.08 -14.80 3.85
CA ILE A 80 9.10 -15.80 4.31
C ILE A 80 8.83 -16.87 3.26
N ALA A 81 9.06 -16.57 1.99
CA ALA A 81 8.97 -17.53 0.89
C ALA A 81 9.90 -17.15 -0.25
N VAL A 82 10.45 -18.16 -0.94
CA VAL A 82 11.25 -17.98 -2.17
C VAL A 82 10.39 -18.36 -3.37
N VAL A 83 10.45 -17.57 -4.43
CA VAL A 83 9.75 -17.80 -5.70
C VAL A 83 10.75 -17.69 -6.87
N PRO A 84 10.43 -18.20 -8.07
CA PRO A 84 11.40 -18.28 -9.16
C PRO A 84 12.09 -16.96 -9.53
N ASP A 85 11.34 -15.86 -9.53
CA ASP A 85 11.76 -14.51 -9.94
C ASP A 85 11.89 -13.52 -8.77
N GLY A 86 12.00 -14.05 -7.52
CA GLY A 86 12.11 -13.20 -6.35
C GLY A 86 11.78 -13.90 -5.03
N PHE A 87 11.23 -13.16 -4.09
CA PHE A 87 10.82 -13.70 -2.79
C PHE A 87 9.68 -12.88 -2.18
N VAL A 88 9.05 -13.44 -1.17
CA VAL A 88 8.12 -12.72 -0.31
C VAL A 88 8.83 -12.36 0.99
N ALA A 89 8.82 -11.09 1.35
CA ALA A 89 9.28 -10.57 2.62
C ALA A 89 8.09 -10.31 3.56
N GLY A 90 8.21 -10.75 4.80
CA GLY A 90 7.34 -10.34 5.88
C GLY A 90 7.97 -9.19 6.66
N HIS A 91 7.18 -8.14 6.94
CA HIS A 91 7.62 -7.01 7.74
C HIS A 91 6.61 -6.72 8.84
N ARG A 92 7.10 -6.38 10.03
CA ARG A 92 6.29 -5.89 11.15
C ARG A 92 6.73 -4.49 11.53
N LEU A 93 5.82 -3.54 11.42
CA LEU A 93 6.01 -2.21 11.99
C LEU A 93 5.51 -2.23 13.42
N VAL A 94 6.37 -1.88 14.35
CA VAL A 94 6.14 -1.96 15.80
C VAL A 94 6.26 -0.56 16.40
N ASN A 95 5.30 -0.17 17.24
CA ASN A 95 5.47 0.97 18.11
C ASN A 95 6.50 0.59 19.20
N THR A 96 7.67 1.19 19.15
CA THR A 96 8.79 0.85 20.04
C THR A 96 8.47 1.18 21.49
N GLY A 97 7.65 2.19 21.74
CA GLY A 97 7.27 2.62 23.10
C GLY A 97 6.33 1.64 23.81
N THR A 98 5.46 0.98 23.06
CA THR A 98 4.45 0.04 23.60
C THR A 98 4.76 -1.42 23.32
N GLY A 99 5.63 -1.74 22.35
CA GLY A 99 5.89 -3.07 21.86
C GLY A 99 4.77 -3.63 20.97
N ALA A 100 3.73 -2.86 20.67
CA ALA A 100 2.60 -3.33 19.88
C ALA A 100 2.92 -3.35 18.39
N VAL A 101 2.53 -4.43 17.68
CA VAL A 101 2.57 -4.48 16.22
C VAL A 101 1.47 -3.57 15.66
N VAL A 102 1.86 -2.56 14.93
CA VAL A 102 0.98 -1.53 14.35
C VAL A 102 0.49 -1.92 12.96
N SER A 103 1.38 -2.51 12.17
CA SER A 103 1.06 -2.97 10.82
C SER A 103 1.93 -4.15 10.42
N THR A 104 1.39 -5.00 9.56
CA THR A 104 2.13 -6.08 8.92
C THR A 104 2.09 -5.94 7.41
N PHE A 105 3.17 -6.34 6.74
CA PHE A 105 3.28 -6.33 5.29
C PHE A 105 3.80 -7.69 4.81
N GLU A 106 3.11 -8.27 3.84
CA GLU A 106 3.60 -9.36 3.00
C GLU A 106 3.94 -8.78 1.65
N GLN A 107 5.22 -8.50 1.43
CA GLN A 107 5.70 -7.82 0.22
C GLN A 107 6.34 -8.84 -0.72
N ARG A 108 5.77 -9.02 -1.91
CA ARG A 108 6.40 -9.79 -2.98
C ARG A 108 7.37 -8.91 -3.74
N LEU A 109 8.64 -9.17 -3.59
CA LEU A 109 9.72 -8.58 -4.36
C LEU A 109 10.01 -9.43 -5.59
N ARG A 110 10.02 -8.80 -6.77
CA ARG A 110 10.34 -9.41 -8.05
C ARG A 110 11.60 -8.77 -8.63
N LEU A 111 12.51 -9.60 -9.12
CA LEU A 111 13.65 -9.15 -9.87
C LEU A 111 13.26 -8.95 -11.34
N VAL A 112 13.56 -7.78 -11.89
CA VAL A 112 13.25 -7.44 -13.29
C VAL A 112 14.50 -6.93 -14.02
N GLY A 113 14.55 -7.17 -15.32
CA GLY A 113 15.57 -6.62 -16.21
C GLY A 113 15.28 -5.17 -16.60
N ALA A 114 16.18 -4.56 -17.38
CA ALA A 114 16.05 -3.19 -17.87
C ALA A 114 14.79 -2.98 -18.75
N ASP A 115 14.31 -4.03 -19.40
CA ASP A 115 13.07 -4.06 -20.18
C ASP A 115 11.81 -4.23 -19.30
N GLY A 116 12.00 -4.49 -18.00
CA GLY A 116 10.92 -4.78 -17.04
C GLY A 116 10.46 -6.24 -17.03
N ALA A 117 11.07 -7.11 -17.83
CA ALA A 117 10.73 -8.54 -17.80
C ALA A 117 11.24 -9.22 -16.52
N PRO A 118 10.52 -10.23 -15.98
CA PRO A 118 10.98 -10.99 -14.84
C PRO A 118 12.32 -11.69 -15.12
N VAL A 119 13.23 -11.64 -14.14
CA VAL A 119 14.53 -12.32 -14.18
C VAL A 119 14.54 -13.41 -13.11
N LEU A 120 14.94 -14.62 -13.48
CA LEU A 120 15.05 -15.72 -12.53
C LEU A 120 16.23 -15.49 -11.56
N LEU A 121 16.02 -15.83 -10.31
CA LEU A 121 17.09 -15.85 -9.32
C LEU A 121 18.15 -16.90 -9.66
N SER A 122 19.40 -16.57 -9.52
CA SER A 122 20.50 -17.53 -9.52
C SER A 122 20.43 -18.46 -8.30
N ALA A 123 21.11 -19.60 -8.36
CA ALA A 123 21.19 -20.54 -7.24
C ALA A 123 21.75 -19.86 -5.97
N ALA A 124 22.79 -19.04 -6.12
CA ALA A 124 23.41 -18.30 -5.02
C ALA A 124 22.48 -17.23 -4.39
N GLU A 125 21.66 -16.55 -5.18
CA GLU A 125 20.65 -15.61 -4.67
C GLU A 125 19.57 -16.34 -3.88
N ARG A 126 19.07 -17.46 -4.40
CA ARG A 126 18.09 -18.33 -3.70
C ARG A 126 18.64 -18.82 -2.36
N GLU A 127 19.85 -19.34 -2.34
CA GLU A 127 20.49 -19.86 -1.13
C GLU A 127 20.61 -18.78 -0.05
N ARG A 128 21.02 -17.58 -0.42
CA ARG A 128 21.11 -16.44 0.52
C ARG A 128 19.76 -16.04 1.10
N ILE A 129 18.69 -16.04 0.29
CA ILE A 129 17.35 -15.74 0.75
C ILE A 129 16.85 -16.86 1.67
N ASP A 130 17.00 -18.12 1.25
CA ASP A 130 16.47 -19.28 1.98
C ASP A 130 17.17 -19.48 3.34
N ALA A 131 18.47 -19.17 3.41
CA ALA A 131 19.25 -19.20 4.66
C ALA A 131 18.73 -18.23 5.75
N ARG A 132 17.97 -17.22 5.36
CA ARG A 132 17.40 -16.21 6.26
C ARG A 132 15.88 -16.30 6.36
N ARG A 133 15.27 -17.34 5.77
CA ARG A 133 13.81 -17.50 5.75
C ARG A 133 13.28 -17.84 7.14
N LEU A 134 12.18 -17.17 7.51
CA LEU A 134 11.46 -17.41 8.77
C LEU A 134 10.00 -17.81 8.52
N PRO A 135 9.38 -18.52 9.44
CA PRO A 135 7.93 -18.71 9.46
C PRO A 135 7.21 -17.36 9.56
N TRP A 136 6.03 -17.28 8.95
CA TRP A 136 5.19 -16.09 8.99
C TRP A 136 3.86 -16.40 9.66
N ASP A 137 3.51 -15.62 10.68
CA ASP A 137 2.26 -15.71 11.45
C ASP A 137 1.41 -14.43 11.36
N GLY A 138 1.67 -13.61 10.33
CA GLY A 138 0.85 -12.44 10.04
C GLY A 138 -0.60 -12.80 9.71
N PRO A 139 -1.52 -11.84 9.76
CA PRO A 139 -2.93 -12.06 9.43
C PRO A 139 -3.09 -12.66 8.03
N PRO A 140 -3.94 -13.67 7.86
CA PRO A 140 -4.13 -14.30 6.55
C PRO A 140 -4.69 -13.30 5.54
N ARG A 141 -4.21 -13.40 4.30
CA ARG A 141 -4.72 -12.59 3.18
C ARG A 141 -6.10 -13.09 2.78
N GLU A 142 -7.09 -12.20 2.83
CA GLU A 142 -8.42 -12.49 2.32
C GLU A 142 -8.46 -12.31 0.79
N HIS A 143 -9.13 -13.24 0.12
CA HIS A 143 -9.45 -13.07 -1.30
C HIS A 143 -10.45 -11.93 -1.47
N ARG A 144 -10.15 -11.01 -2.37
CA ARG A 144 -11.02 -9.87 -2.70
C ARG A 144 -11.30 -9.87 -4.19
N ALA A 145 -12.59 -9.91 -4.55
CA ALA A 145 -13.02 -9.79 -5.93
C ALA A 145 -12.60 -8.45 -6.53
N ARG A 146 -12.25 -8.45 -7.81
CA ARG A 146 -11.92 -7.26 -8.59
C ARG A 146 -13.14 -6.80 -9.42
N PRO A 147 -13.15 -5.57 -9.96
CA PRO A 147 -14.20 -5.16 -10.90
C PRO A 147 -14.13 -5.98 -12.20
N LYS A 148 -15.28 -6.35 -12.77
CA LYS A 148 -15.40 -7.08 -14.05
C LYS A 148 -14.73 -6.36 -15.21
N SER A 149 -14.81 -5.04 -15.23
CA SER A 149 -14.16 -4.20 -16.23
C SER A 149 -13.75 -2.86 -15.61
N LEU A 150 -12.93 -2.10 -16.32
CA LEU A 150 -12.54 -0.75 -15.91
C LEU A 150 -13.59 0.31 -16.31
N ASP A 151 -14.68 -0.05 -17.02
CA ASP A 151 -15.66 0.89 -17.58
C ASP A 151 -16.49 1.59 -16.51
N GLY A 152 -16.74 0.93 -15.39
CA GLY A 152 -17.44 1.52 -14.24
C GLY A 152 -16.59 2.42 -13.37
N LEU A 153 -15.27 2.46 -13.60
CA LEU A 153 -14.35 3.29 -12.82
C LEU A 153 -14.33 4.73 -13.33
N ARG A 154 -14.17 5.68 -12.41
CA ARG A 154 -14.14 7.13 -12.70
C ARG A 154 -12.73 7.68 -12.54
N ASP A 155 -12.36 8.64 -13.37
CA ASP A 155 -11.13 9.41 -13.18
C ASP A 155 -11.14 10.08 -11.79
N SER A 156 -10.13 9.78 -10.99
CA SER A 156 -10.04 10.21 -9.59
C SER A 156 -8.73 10.94 -9.26
N ALA A 157 -7.69 10.78 -10.08
CA ALA A 157 -6.47 11.58 -10.00
C ALA A 157 -5.77 11.65 -11.36
N ARG A 158 -5.03 12.73 -11.59
CA ARG A 158 -4.09 12.92 -12.71
C ARG A 158 -2.84 13.58 -12.17
N ASP A 159 -1.69 13.09 -12.55
CA ASP A 159 -0.40 13.62 -12.08
C ASP A 159 0.73 13.23 -13.04
N THR A 160 1.95 13.65 -12.72
CA THR A 160 3.18 13.28 -13.41
C THR A 160 4.18 12.72 -12.40
N ILE A 161 4.82 11.61 -12.72
CA ILE A 161 5.86 11.00 -11.90
C ILE A 161 7.10 11.90 -11.91
N LYS A 162 7.54 12.32 -10.72
CA LYS A 162 8.72 13.16 -10.56
C LYS A 162 10.00 12.31 -10.61
N PRO A 163 11.15 12.88 -11.00
CA PRO A 163 12.43 12.15 -11.00
C PRO A 163 12.77 11.48 -9.66
N SER A 164 12.45 12.15 -8.53
CA SER A 164 12.65 11.61 -7.19
C SER A 164 11.73 10.43 -6.83
N GLU A 165 10.65 10.24 -7.56
CA GLU A 165 9.65 9.18 -7.34
C GLU A 165 9.89 7.95 -8.23
N ALA A 166 10.92 7.97 -9.06
CA ALA A 166 11.25 6.85 -9.94
C ALA A 166 11.74 5.63 -9.16
N GLY A 167 11.46 4.44 -9.70
CA GLY A 167 11.88 3.18 -9.10
C GLY A 167 10.74 2.20 -8.87
N GLY A 168 11.06 1.05 -8.31
CA GLY A 168 10.09 -0.04 -8.09
C GLY A 168 9.85 -0.39 -6.61
N SER A 169 10.89 -0.24 -5.77
CA SER A 169 10.83 -0.57 -4.34
C SER A 169 11.54 0.47 -3.49
N THR A 170 11.88 1.63 -4.05
CA THR A 170 12.47 2.73 -3.29
C THR A 170 11.43 3.40 -2.40
N PRO A 171 11.82 4.02 -1.28
CA PRO A 171 10.91 4.73 -0.38
C PRO A 171 10.02 5.73 -1.11
N ALA A 172 10.64 6.56 -1.96
CA ALA A 172 9.92 7.58 -2.72
C ALA A 172 8.93 7.00 -3.74
N ALA A 173 9.29 5.92 -4.43
CA ALA A 173 8.41 5.27 -5.41
C ALA A 173 7.19 4.62 -4.72
N LEU A 174 7.40 3.91 -3.61
CA LEU A 174 6.31 3.28 -2.86
C LEU A 174 5.36 4.34 -2.27
N ALA A 175 5.89 5.41 -1.67
CA ALA A 175 5.07 6.53 -1.20
C ALA A 175 4.29 7.18 -2.35
N ALA A 176 4.90 7.35 -3.52
CA ALA A 176 4.29 7.99 -4.69
C ALA A 176 3.06 7.25 -5.21
N TYR A 177 3.08 5.90 -5.25
CA TYR A 177 1.89 5.12 -5.56
C TYR A 177 0.76 5.41 -4.58
N ILE A 178 1.06 5.31 -3.28
CA ILE A 178 0.05 5.39 -2.24
C ILE A 178 -0.50 6.80 -2.06
N HIS A 179 0.31 7.85 -2.21
CA HIS A 179 -0.18 9.23 -2.21
C HIS A 179 -1.27 9.46 -3.26
N ARG A 180 -1.08 8.93 -4.47
CA ARG A 180 -2.04 9.08 -5.57
C ARG A 180 -3.31 8.27 -5.34
N PHE A 181 -3.18 7.06 -4.79
CA PHE A 181 -4.34 6.26 -4.40
C PHE A 181 -5.11 6.89 -3.23
N SER A 182 -4.41 7.49 -2.26
CA SER A 182 -5.06 8.24 -1.16
C SER A 182 -5.82 9.47 -1.66
N ALA A 183 -5.24 10.23 -2.59
CA ALA A 183 -5.95 11.33 -3.25
C ALA A 183 -7.19 10.82 -3.98
N SER A 184 -7.05 9.73 -4.72
CA SER A 184 -8.17 9.09 -5.44
C SER A 184 -9.28 8.61 -4.50
N ASN A 185 -8.93 8.02 -3.34
CA ASN A 185 -9.90 7.64 -2.32
C ASN A 185 -10.75 8.83 -1.88
N SER A 186 -10.13 9.98 -1.63
CA SER A 186 -10.84 11.20 -1.22
C SER A 186 -11.89 11.64 -2.26
N HIS A 187 -11.57 11.52 -3.56
CA HIS A 187 -12.52 11.82 -4.62
C HIS A 187 -13.69 10.83 -4.67
N VAL A 188 -13.43 9.53 -4.46
CA VAL A 188 -14.49 8.51 -4.45
C VAL A 188 -15.44 8.70 -3.29
N ILE A 189 -14.92 8.88 -2.06
CA ILE A 189 -15.79 9.04 -0.89
C ILE A 189 -16.56 10.37 -0.91
N ALA A 190 -15.98 11.44 -1.45
CA ALA A 190 -16.68 12.71 -1.63
C ALA A 190 -17.84 12.60 -2.63
N ALA A 191 -17.75 11.73 -3.64
CA ALA A 191 -18.80 11.57 -4.67
C ALA A 191 -20.14 11.09 -4.11
N PHE A 192 -20.16 10.37 -2.98
CA PHE A 192 -21.39 10.00 -2.31
C PHE A 192 -21.70 10.84 -1.05
N GLY A 193 -20.90 11.86 -0.78
CA GLY A 193 -21.19 12.85 0.27
C GLY A 193 -20.29 12.81 1.49
N MET A 194 -19.32 11.89 1.62
CA MET A 194 -18.26 11.98 2.62
C MET A 194 -17.24 13.06 2.23
N THR A 195 -17.72 14.29 2.12
CA THR A 195 -16.88 15.44 1.75
C THR A 195 -15.99 15.88 2.92
N PRO A 196 -14.92 16.66 2.67
CA PRO A 196 -14.13 17.25 3.74
C PRO A 196 -14.94 18.09 4.73
N SER A 197 -15.99 18.80 4.27
CA SER A 197 -16.91 19.55 5.15
C SER A 197 -17.69 18.60 6.05
N TYR A 198 -18.34 17.58 5.46
CA TYR A 198 -19.03 16.53 6.24
C TYR A 198 -18.10 15.93 7.32
N MET A 199 -16.88 15.53 6.94
CA MET A 199 -15.97 14.91 7.89
C MET A 199 -15.59 15.85 9.05
N ARG A 200 -15.33 17.13 8.78
CA ARG A 200 -15.02 18.12 9.82
C ARG A 200 -16.23 18.41 10.71
N GLU A 201 -17.38 18.70 10.11
CA GLU A 201 -18.58 19.15 10.83
C GLU A 201 -19.20 18.02 11.68
N GLN A 202 -19.17 16.80 11.16
CA GLN A 202 -19.75 15.62 11.82
C GLN A 202 -18.72 14.86 12.67
N ARG A 203 -17.46 15.33 12.73
CA ARG A 203 -16.38 14.63 13.43
C ARG A 203 -16.25 13.19 12.98
N ARG A 204 -16.21 12.98 11.66
CA ARG A 204 -16.10 11.67 11.02
C ARG A 204 -14.82 11.58 10.20
N GLY A 205 -14.35 10.34 10.00
CA GLY A 205 -13.18 10.02 9.20
C GLY A 205 -13.38 8.76 8.37
N PHE A 206 -12.37 8.45 7.57
CA PHE A 206 -12.24 7.16 6.92
C PHE A 206 -10.92 6.54 7.36
N SER A 207 -10.98 5.39 8.03
CA SER A 207 -9.79 4.66 8.50
C SER A 207 -9.61 3.39 7.69
N THR A 208 -8.45 3.26 7.08
CA THR A 208 -8.07 2.08 6.31
C THR A 208 -7.53 0.99 7.23
N PHE A 209 -7.97 -0.25 7.06
CA PHE A 209 -7.47 -1.40 7.81
C PHE A 209 -6.79 -2.46 6.93
N GLU A 210 -6.95 -2.39 5.60
CA GLU A 210 -6.35 -3.35 4.66
C GLU A 210 -6.02 -2.70 3.32
N PHE A 211 -4.82 -3.01 2.80
CA PHE A 211 -4.43 -2.78 1.42
C PHE A 211 -4.00 -4.07 0.74
N GLN A 212 -4.39 -4.22 -0.54
CA GLN A 212 -3.82 -5.18 -1.46
C GLN A 212 -3.29 -4.39 -2.67
N PHE A 213 -2.01 -4.07 -2.62
CA PHE A 213 -1.31 -3.29 -3.63
C PHE A 213 -0.65 -4.24 -4.64
N GLY A 214 -0.62 -3.86 -5.91
CA GLY A 214 0.14 -4.55 -6.95
C GLY A 214 0.74 -3.55 -7.92
N ALA A 215 2.02 -3.74 -8.30
CA ALA A 215 2.65 -2.96 -9.37
C ALA A 215 3.14 -3.89 -10.49
N THR A 216 2.92 -3.47 -11.73
CA THR A 216 3.33 -4.24 -12.92
C THR A 216 4.74 -3.89 -13.36
N ARG A 217 5.21 -2.69 -13.05
CA ARG A 217 6.53 -2.16 -13.43
C ARG A 217 6.98 -1.04 -12.49
N ALA A 218 8.27 -0.69 -12.55
CA ALA A 218 8.81 0.48 -11.88
C ALA A 218 8.25 1.79 -12.45
N LEU A 219 8.09 2.80 -11.61
CA LEU A 219 7.77 4.16 -12.04
C LEU A 219 8.94 4.78 -12.81
N ARG A 220 8.61 5.46 -13.90
CA ARG A 220 9.59 6.21 -14.70
C ARG A 220 9.32 7.71 -14.60
N PRO A 221 10.37 8.55 -14.57
CA PRO A 221 10.20 9.99 -14.56
C PRO A 221 9.38 10.46 -15.76
N ASP A 222 8.72 11.59 -15.60
CA ASP A 222 7.93 12.27 -16.63
C ASP A 222 6.77 11.44 -17.22
N THR A 223 6.43 10.29 -16.60
CA THR A 223 5.23 9.54 -16.97
C THR A 223 4.00 10.31 -16.47
N HIS A 224 3.14 10.74 -17.39
CA HIS A 224 1.82 11.25 -17.05
C HIS A 224 0.91 10.08 -16.66
N ILE A 225 0.28 10.17 -15.52
CA ILE A 225 -0.60 9.10 -15.01
C ILE A 225 -2.04 9.58 -14.87
N VAL A 226 -2.94 8.63 -15.02
CA VAL A 226 -4.33 8.75 -14.60
C VAL A 226 -4.65 7.63 -13.62
N VAL A 227 -5.38 7.96 -12.55
CA VAL A 227 -5.95 6.97 -11.65
C VAL A 227 -7.45 6.93 -11.86
N ARG A 228 -7.98 5.74 -12.12
CA ARG A 228 -9.41 5.47 -12.12
C ARG A 228 -9.79 4.65 -10.90
N SER A 229 -10.94 4.97 -10.32
CA SER A 229 -11.35 4.36 -9.05
C SER A 229 -12.84 4.08 -9.03
N GLY A 230 -13.21 3.06 -8.24
CA GLY A 230 -14.59 2.67 -8.03
C GLY A 230 -14.84 2.10 -6.65
N LEU A 231 -16.09 2.18 -6.23
CA LEU A 231 -16.58 1.60 -4.99
C LEU A 231 -17.06 0.17 -5.28
N LEU A 232 -16.47 -0.82 -4.60
CA LEU A 232 -16.77 -2.24 -4.84
C LEU A 232 -17.80 -2.81 -3.87
N ASN A 233 -17.80 -2.31 -2.64
CA ASN A 233 -18.71 -2.79 -1.63
C ASN A 233 -18.99 -1.70 -0.59
N VAL A 234 -20.21 -1.69 -0.08
CA VAL A 234 -20.69 -0.81 0.99
C VAL A 234 -21.40 -1.65 2.03
N GLY A 235 -20.79 -1.80 3.20
CA GLY A 235 -21.41 -2.37 4.39
C GLY A 235 -22.04 -1.28 5.26
N THR A 236 -22.46 -1.64 6.47
CA THR A 236 -23.02 -0.67 7.41
C THR A 236 -22.05 0.46 7.77
N SER A 237 -20.79 0.12 8.02
CA SER A 237 -19.73 1.08 8.33
C SER A 237 -18.46 0.86 7.50
N SER A 238 -18.40 -0.16 6.64
CA SER A 238 -17.22 -0.51 5.87
C SER A 238 -17.38 -0.16 4.40
N LEU A 239 -16.28 0.19 3.75
CA LEU A 239 -16.19 0.45 2.33
C LEU A 239 -15.03 -0.36 1.73
N ARG A 240 -15.21 -0.85 0.51
CA ARG A 240 -14.13 -1.40 -0.32
C ARG A 240 -14.03 -0.62 -1.61
N LEU A 241 -12.81 -0.23 -1.94
CA LEU A 241 -12.51 0.57 -3.12
C LEU A 241 -11.47 -0.16 -3.97
N PHE A 242 -11.52 0.09 -5.26
CA PHE A 242 -10.50 -0.33 -6.20
C PHE A 242 -9.98 0.87 -6.97
N HIS A 243 -8.66 0.90 -7.11
CA HIS A 243 -7.94 1.94 -7.84
C HIS A 243 -7.04 1.28 -8.88
N VAL A 244 -6.98 1.84 -10.07
CA VAL A 244 -6.01 1.48 -11.11
C VAL A 244 -5.30 2.72 -11.59
N MET A 245 -3.97 2.68 -11.55
CA MET A 245 -3.08 3.71 -12.09
C MET A 245 -2.59 3.26 -13.45
N SER A 246 -2.74 4.09 -14.46
CA SER A 246 -2.31 3.83 -15.82
C SER A 246 -1.46 4.97 -16.37
N ASP A 247 -0.56 4.67 -17.28
CA ASP A 247 0.09 5.67 -18.13
C ASP A 247 -0.97 6.35 -19.00
N ALA A 248 -1.12 7.66 -18.87
CA ALA A 248 -2.18 8.43 -19.54
C ALA A 248 -2.05 8.44 -21.06
N ARG A 249 -0.85 8.20 -21.59
CA ARG A 249 -0.55 8.22 -23.03
C ARG A 249 -0.78 6.87 -23.69
N THR A 250 -0.41 5.79 -23.01
CA THR A 250 -0.44 4.42 -23.58
C THR A 250 -1.62 3.60 -23.07
N GLY A 251 -2.26 4.00 -21.96
CA GLY A 251 -3.26 3.22 -21.26
C GLY A 251 -2.70 2.03 -20.47
N ALA A 252 -1.38 1.80 -20.50
CA ALA A 252 -0.77 0.67 -19.83
C ALA A 252 -0.94 0.77 -18.32
N GLU A 253 -1.38 -0.32 -17.69
CA GLU A 253 -1.49 -0.42 -16.23
C GLU A 253 -0.11 -0.36 -15.58
N LEU A 254 0.02 0.48 -14.57
CA LEU A 254 1.23 0.65 -13.76
C LEU A 254 1.07 -0.01 -12.39
N ALA A 255 -0.08 0.20 -11.75
CA ALA A 255 -0.36 -0.33 -10.42
C ALA A 255 -1.86 -0.39 -10.14
N THR A 256 -2.23 -1.25 -9.19
CA THR A 256 -3.58 -1.36 -8.64
C THR A 256 -3.56 -1.32 -7.12
N LEU A 257 -4.67 -0.89 -6.52
CA LEU A 257 -4.89 -0.98 -5.08
C LEU A 257 -6.33 -1.39 -4.79
N LEU A 258 -6.50 -2.49 -4.04
CA LEU A 258 -7.72 -2.78 -3.31
C LEU A 258 -7.58 -2.22 -1.91
N GLN A 259 -8.51 -1.38 -1.51
CA GLN A 259 -8.53 -0.73 -0.20
C GLN A 259 -9.80 -1.10 0.55
N ALA A 260 -9.66 -1.53 1.80
CA ALA A 260 -10.78 -1.69 2.71
C ALA A 260 -10.60 -0.78 3.93
N GLY A 261 -11.67 -0.10 4.31
CA GLY A 261 -11.67 0.81 5.43
C GLY A 261 -13.05 0.97 6.04
N VAL A 262 -13.13 1.77 7.08
CA VAL A 262 -14.36 2.03 7.84
C VAL A 262 -14.65 3.52 7.96
N HIS A 263 -15.92 3.85 7.97
CA HIS A 263 -16.43 5.13 8.44
C HIS A 263 -16.22 5.19 9.95
N LEU A 264 -15.46 6.17 10.41
CA LEU A 264 -14.94 6.28 11.76
C LEU A 264 -15.57 7.44 12.51
N ASP A 265 -15.97 7.20 13.74
CA ASP A 265 -16.23 8.26 14.72
C ASP A 265 -14.89 8.74 15.28
N MET A 266 -14.54 10.02 15.05
CA MET A 266 -13.24 10.57 15.41
C MET A 266 -13.08 10.82 16.92
N ASP A 267 -14.18 10.97 17.64
CA ASP A 267 -14.16 11.18 19.10
C ASP A 267 -14.11 9.83 19.82
N ALA A 268 -14.95 8.88 19.41
CA ALA A 268 -15.01 7.53 20.00
C ALA A 268 -13.90 6.59 19.48
N ARG A 269 -13.21 6.95 18.39
CA ARG A 269 -12.16 6.15 17.70
C ARG A 269 -12.60 4.73 17.36
N ARG A 270 -13.80 4.59 16.86
CA ARG A 270 -14.38 3.30 16.49
C ARG A 270 -15.24 3.42 15.23
N PRO A 271 -15.43 2.30 14.49
CA PRO A 271 -16.33 2.26 13.37
C PRO A 271 -17.75 2.69 13.76
N THR A 272 -18.39 3.49 12.91
CA THR A 272 -19.76 3.96 13.11
C THR A 272 -20.55 3.81 11.81
N PRO A 273 -21.86 3.50 11.87
CA PRO A 273 -22.69 3.37 10.67
C PRO A 273 -22.63 4.62 9.78
N LEU A 274 -22.61 4.40 8.46
CA LEU A 274 -22.87 5.48 7.51
C LEU A 274 -24.29 6.01 7.70
N PRO A 275 -24.54 7.33 7.65
CA PRO A 275 -25.89 7.88 7.57
C PRO A 275 -26.66 7.26 6.40
N PRO A 276 -27.99 7.02 6.55
CA PRO A 276 -28.78 6.35 5.52
C PRO A 276 -28.70 7.02 4.14
N ASP A 277 -28.70 8.34 4.08
CA ASP A 277 -28.60 9.10 2.84
C ASP A 277 -27.23 8.94 2.15
N LEU A 278 -26.14 8.85 2.90
CA LEU A 278 -24.80 8.56 2.36
C LEU A 278 -24.71 7.11 1.90
N LEU A 279 -25.28 6.19 2.67
CA LEU A 279 -25.32 4.77 2.33
C LEU A 279 -26.05 4.53 1.02
N ASP A 280 -27.22 5.15 0.83
CA ASP A 280 -28.02 5.00 -0.38
C ASP A 280 -27.30 5.61 -1.60
N ARG A 281 -26.70 6.79 -1.45
CA ARG A 281 -25.87 7.38 -2.51
C ARG A 281 -24.67 6.52 -2.85
N ALA A 282 -23.97 5.97 -1.86
CA ALA A 282 -22.82 5.10 -2.09
C ALA A 282 -23.23 3.84 -2.89
N ARG A 283 -24.36 3.25 -2.59
CA ARG A 283 -24.88 2.07 -3.32
C ARG A 283 -25.12 2.35 -4.80
N THR A 284 -25.48 3.58 -5.19
CA THR A 284 -25.65 3.93 -6.61
C THR A 284 -24.34 4.03 -7.38
N LEU A 285 -23.20 4.05 -6.66
CA LEU A 285 -21.86 4.17 -7.24
C LEU A 285 -21.09 2.84 -7.27
N LEU A 286 -21.74 1.74 -6.90
CA LEU A 286 -21.10 0.42 -6.90
C LEU A 286 -20.71 0.00 -8.32
N VAL A 287 -19.49 -0.53 -8.44
CA VAL A 287 -18.98 -1.12 -9.69
C VAL A 287 -19.24 -2.63 -9.67
N PRO A 288 -19.68 -3.23 -10.79
CA PRO A 288 -19.86 -4.69 -10.88
C PRO A 288 -18.57 -5.45 -10.62
N LEU A 289 -18.66 -6.52 -9.82
CA LEU A 289 -17.51 -7.40 -9.51
C LEU A 289 -17.44 -8.58 -10.47
N GLU A 290 -16.24 -9.16 -10.60
CA GLU A 290 -16.06 -10.50 -11.16
C GLU A 290 -16.77 -11.52 -10.25
N ASP A 291 -17.39 -12.54 -10.88
CA ASP A 291 -18.11 -13.62 -10.18
C ASP A 291 -17.14 -14.55 -9.44
#